data_33dbdcd25e76d178f028bd3cc3724314
#
_entry.id   33dbdcd25e76d178f028bd3cc3724314
#
_cell.length_a   1.000
_cell.length_b   1.000
_cell.length_c   1.000
_cell.angle_alpha   90.00
_cell.angle_beta   90.00
_cell.angle_gamma   90.00
#
_symmetry.space_group_name_H-M   'P 1'
#
loop_
_entity.id
_entity.type
_entity.pdbx_description
1 polymer ?
#
loop_
_entity_poly.entity_id
_entity_poly.type
_entity_poly.pdbx_seq_one_letter_code
_entity_poly.pdbx_strand_id
1 'polypeptide(L)'
;TMPITNNQQQERKVNFSLNQILYGPPGTGKTYSVVRKALEIIEGNASDDRSKFKEYVEKGQIKFITFHQSYGYEEFVEGIKAETKNDNISYRIEDGAFKRICKRANGDKILLKEVKEELAEDDFKKLYENYIDKLPLFSNNTYGKILETPTDKQPFYLYKNNQSSILIKPQNSNDPKTISCDKLIKDIFHNDSYGMPSYELVIIQDILRQGYESYKTNHINKNYILIIDEINRGNISKIFGELITLIEPSKRLGATDEVMVELPYSKEKFGVPSNLYIIGTMNTADRSIALMDTALRRRFEFVEMMPEYDELNKINIEDINIGKMLKTINERIEYLYDRDHTIGHAYFMSLKGGADIEELALIFKNKILPLLQEYFYDDWEKIRLVLRDNQKNEDLQFVKIKKNMAKEKLFGGKIDDIDDKVLYEIS
;
A
#
# COMPACT_ATOMS: atom_id res chain seq x y z
N THR A 1 -44.18 -24.09 -29.74
CA THR A 1 -43.39 -22.88 -29.51
C THR A 1 -43.16 -22.67 -28.02
N MET A 2 -42.03 -23.14 -27.52
CA MET A 2 -41.57 -22.85 -26.14
C MET A 2 -40.82 -21.53 -26.13
N PRO A 3 -40.95 -20.69 -25.10
CA PRO A 3 -40.22 -19.44 -24.99
C PRO A 3 -38.76 -19.68 -24.57
N ILE A 4 -37.89 -18.98 -25.22
CA ILE A 4 -36.44 -18.93 -24.96
C ILE A 4 -36.24 -18.24 -23.59
N THR A 5 -35.72 -18.97 -22.62
CA THR A 5 -35.31 -18.44 -21.34
C THR A 5 -34.02 -17.63 -21.53
N ASN A 6 -34.09 -16.34 -21.24
CA ASN A 6 -32.98 -15.44 -21.11
C ASN A 6 -31.98 -15.97 -20.08
N ASN A 7 -30.80 -16.38 -20.52
CA ASN A 7 -29.64 -16.60 -19.68
C ASN A 7 -29.13 -15.23 -19.19
N GLN A 8 -29.54 -14.85 -18.01
CA GLN A 8 -28.82 -13.81 -17.25
C GLN A 8 -27.44 -14.39 -16.91
N GLN A 9 -26.43 -13.90 -17.58
CA GLN A 9 -25.04 -14.04 -17.14
C GLN A 9 -24.95 -13.37 -15.76
N GLN A 10 -24.99 -14.16 -14.71
CA GLN A 10 -24.54 -13.75 -13.38
C GLN A 10 -23.03 -13.48 -13.52
N GLU A 11 -22.65 -12.21 -13.57
CA GLU A 11 -21.28 -11.78 -13.35
C GLU A 11 -20.82 -12.39 -12.03
N ARG A 12 -19.87 -13.32 -12.09
CA ARG A 12 -19.21 -13.85 -10.91
C ARG A 12 -18.47 -12.69 -10.27
N LYS A 13 -19.00 -12.11 -9.19
CA LYS A 13 -18.24 -11.23 -8.31
C LYS A 13 -17.03 -12.02 -7.83
N VAL A 14 -15.86 -11.67 -8.33
CA VAL A 14 -14.58 -12.20 -7.83
C VAL A 14 -14.47 -11.75 -6.37
N ASN A 15 -14.55 -12.68 -5.46
CA ASN A 15 -14.47 -12.38 -4.03
C ASN A 15 -12.98 -12.34 -3.65
N PHE A 16 -12.40 -11.15 -3.58
CA PHE A 16 -11.01 -10.96 -3.16
C PHE A 16 -10.88 -11.12 -1.64
N SER A 17 -9.82 -11.78 -1.19
CA SER A 17 -9.48 -11.80 0.23
C SER A 17 -9.11 -10.39 0.70
N LEU A 18 -9.61 -9.99 1.87
CA LEU A 18 -9.34 -8.67 2.45
C LEU A 18 -7.87 -8.46 2.80
N ASN A 19 -7.13 -9.52 3.06
CA ASN A 19 -5.72 -9.46 3.40
C ASN A 19 -4.94 -10.47 2.54
N GLN A 20 -4.02 -10.01 1.71
CA GLN A 20 -3.20 -10.85 0.83
C GLN A 20 -1.73 -10.49 0.92
N ILE A 21 -0.86 -11.48 0.78
CA ILE A 21 0.57 -11.29 0.59
C ILE A 21 1.01 -11.99 -0.70
N LEU A 22 1.53 -11.19 -1.64
CA LEU A 22 2.18 -11.69 -2.83
C LEU A 22 3.64 -11.99 -2.49
N TYR A 23 4.05 -13.26 -2.54
CA TYR A 23 5.39 -13.67 -2.12
C TYR A 23 6.09 -14.47 -3.22
N GLY A 24 7.40 -14.45 -3.22
CA GLY A 24 8.22 -15.21 -4.18
C GLY A 24 9.58 -14.59 -4.43
N PRO A 25 10.37 -15.16 -5.33
CA PRO A 25 11.70 -14.67 -5.68
C PRO A 25 11.70 -13.23 -6.22
N PRO A 26 12.81 -12.50 -6.15
CA PRO A 26 12.91 -11.15 -6.71
C PRO A 26 12.74 -11.16 -8.23
N GLY A 27 12.11 -10.10 -8.77
CA GLY A 27 11.88 -9.95 -10.20
C GLY A 27 10.73 -10.81 -10.78
N THR A 28 9.82 -11.32 -9.94
CA THR A 28 8.61 -12.06 -10.39
C THR A 28 7.40 -11.17 -10.64
N GLY A 29 7.59 -9.84 -10.69
CA GLY A 29 6.53 -8.89 -11.02
C GLY A 29 5.54 -8.62 -9.88
N LYS A 30 5.86 -8.91 -8.61
CA LYS A 30 4.99 -8.68 -7.45
C LYS A 30 4.42 -7.26 -7.39
N THR A 31 5.28 -6.24 -7.46
CA THR A 31 4.86 -4.82 -7.43
C THR A 31 3.98 -4.45 -8.63
N TYR A 32 4.20 -5.05 -9.80
CA TYR A 32 3.34 -4.88 -10.97
C TYR A 32 1.95 -5.49 -10.73
N SER A 33 1.91 -6.70 -10.21
CA SER A 33 0.67 -7.43 -9.91
C SER A 33 -0.16 -6.76 -8.83
N VAL A 34 0.48 -6.05 -7.88
CA VAL A 34 -0.23 -5.25 -6.87
C VAL A 34 -1.05 -4.13 -7.53
N VAL A 35 -0.50 -3.42 -8.54
CA VAL A 35 -1.22 -2.37 -9.27
C VAL A 35 -2.47 -2.94 -9.93
N ARG A 36 -2.31 -4.05 -10.66
CA ARG A 36 -3.42 -4.74 -11.33
C ARG A 36 -4.50 -5.21 -10.35
N LYS A 37 -4.10 -5.86 -9.25
CA LYS A 37 -5.03 -6.30 -8.19
C LYS A 37 -5.76 -5.11 -7.54
N ALA A 38 -5.06 -4.03 -7.26
CA ALA A 38 -5.66 -2.85 -6.67
C ALA A 38 -6.75 -2.25 -7.56
N LEU A 39 -6.48 -2.10 -8.86
CA LEU A 39 -7.46 -1.62 -9.82
C LEU A 39 -8.63 -2.60 -9.99
N GLU A 40 -8.35 -3.90 -10.03
CA GLU A 40 -9.40 -4.93 -10.13
C GLU A 40 -10.34 -4.92 -8.91
N ILE A 41 -9.83 -4.73 -7.70
CA ILE A 41 -10.65 -4.60 -6.48
C ILE A 41 -11.50 -3.33 -6.52
N ILE A 42 -10.99 -2.21 -7.05
CA ILE A 42 -11.70 -0.93 -7.07
C ILE A 42 -12.73 -0.87 -8.21
N GLU A 43 -12.33 -1.28 -9.42
CA GLU A 43 -13.11 -1.11 -10.65
C GLU A 43 -13.92 -2.36 -11.05
N GLY A 44 -13.64 -3.52 -10.42
CA GLY A 44 -14.22 -4.81 -10.81
C GLY A 44 -13.59 -5.43 -12.07
N ASN A 45 -12.67 -4.75 -12.73
CA ASN A 45 -12.00 -5.20 -13.95
C ASN A 45 -10.48 -5.11 -13.80
N ALA A 46 -9.77 -6.17 -14.23
CA ALA A 46 -8.31 -6.16 -14.24
C ALA A 46 -7.79 -5.12 -15.23
N SER A 47 -6.96 -4.20 -14.78
CA SER A 47 -6.33 -3.15 -15.57
C SER A 47 -4.90 -2.91 -15.12
N ASP A 48 -4.01 -2.66 -16.08
CA ASP A 48 -2.61 -2.31 -15.84
C ASP A 48 -2.35 -0.79 -16.00
N ASP A 49 -3.43 0.01 -16.00
CA ASP A 49 -3.37 1.45 -16.21
C ASP A 49 -2.76 2.19 -15.00
N ARG A 50 -1.48 2.50 -15.13
CA ARG A 50 -0.74 3.23 -14.10
C ARG A 50 -1.24 4.66 -13.87
N SER A 51 -1.90 5.27 -14.84
CA SER A 51 -2.45 6.61 -14.70
C SER A 51 -3.64 6.60 -13.75
N LYS A 52 -4.55 5.62 -13.93
CA LYS A 52 -5.66 5.39 -13.00
C LYS A 52 -5.18 5.03 -11.58
N PHE A 53 -4.16 4.17 -11.50
CA PHE A 53 -3.58 3.85 -10.19
C PHE A 53 -3.07 5.10 -9.46
N LYS A 54 -2.36 5.99 -10.16
CA LYS A 54 -1.90 7.28 -9.59
C LYS A 54 -3.07 8.16 -9.16
N GLU A 55 -4.12 8.23 -9.97
CA GLU A 55 -5.33 8.97 -9.63
C GLU A 55 -5.95 8.48 -8.32
N TYR A 56 -6.09 7.15 -8.13
CA TYR A 56 -6.59 6.58 -6.87
C TYR A 56 -5.65 6.81 -5.67
N VAL A 57 -4.34 6.85 -5.90
CA VAL A 57 -3.37 7.25 -4.86
C VAL A 57 -3.54 8.72 -4.48
N GLU A 58 -3.69 9.62 -5.45
CA GLU A 58 -3.92 11.06 -5.23
C GLU A 58 -5.25 11.31 -4.52
N LYS A 59 -6.31 10.60 -4.90
CA LYS A 59 -7.62 10.59 -4.21
C LYS A 59 -7.54 9.96 -2.81
N GLY A 60 -6.44 9.30 -2.46
CA GLY A 60 -6.23 8.62 -1.17
C GLY A 60 -7.08 7.37 -0.95
N GLN A 61 -7.65 6.81 -2.03
CA GLN A 61 -8.33 5.53 -2.03
C GLN A 61 -7.32 4.37 -2.01
N ILE A 62 -6.13 4.59 -2.55
CA ILE A 62 -4.97 3.70 -2.43
C ILE A 62 -3.90 4.39 -1.59
N LYS A 63 -3.36 3.69 -0.61
CA LYS A 63 -2.17 4.10 0.14
C LYS A 63 -1.06 3.10 -0.07
N PHE A 64 0.06 3.58 -0.60
CA PHE A 64 1.28 2.79 -0.77
C PHE A 64 2.29 3.16 0.31
N ILE A 65 2.85 2.15 0.99
CA ILE A 65 3.93 2.30 1.98
C ILE A 65 4.94 1.16 1.79
N THR A 66 6.17 1.39 2.23
CA THR A 66 7.23 0.36 2.24
C THR A 66 7.70 0.15 3.66
N PHE A 67 7.74 -1.10 4.12
CA PHE A 67 8.31 -1.40 5.43
C PHE A 67 9.83 -1.46 5.37
N HIS A 68 10.48 -1.01 6.43
CA HIS A 68 11.91 -1.09 6.67
C HIS A 68 12.16 -1.32 8.17
N GLN A 69 13.38 -1.65 8.55
CA GLN A 69 13.72 -2.07 9.93
C GLN A 69 13.34 -1.04 11.01
N SER A 70 13.40 0.26 10.70
CA SER A 70 13.04 1.34 11.63
C SER A 70 11.58 1.80 11.53
N TYR A 71 10.76 1.20 10.66
CA TYR A 71 9.34 1.54 10.57
C TYR A 71 8.60 1.05 11.82
N GLY A 72 7.82 1.92 12.46
CA GLY A 72 7.20 1.64 13.75
C GLY A 72 5.70 1.91 13.80
N TYR A 73 5.15 1.70 14.98
CA TYR A 73 3.74 1.95 15.31
C TYR A 73 3.37 3.42 15.08
N GLU A 74 4.29 4.32 15.39
CA GLU A 74 4.09 5.76 15.32
C GLU A 74 3.87 6.26 13.87
N GLU A 75 4.54 5.66 12.89
CA GLU A 75 4.32 5.99 11.47
C GLU A 75 3.11 5.27 10.90
N PHE A 76 2.77 4.11 11.46
CA PHE A 76 1.72 3.26 10.94
C PHE A 76 0.35 3.60 11.52
N VAL A 77 0.23 3.68 12.83
CA VAL A 77 -1.04 3.88 13.55
C VAL A 77 -1.18 5.31 14.04
N GLU A 78 -0.45 5.70 15.04
CA GLU A 78 -0.44 7.07 15.60
C GLU A 78 0.83 7.31 16.42
N GLY A 79 1.31 8.53 16.42
CA GLY A 79 2.50 8.90 17.17
C GLY A 79 2.47 10.33 17.68
N ILE A 80 3.34 10.64 18.65
CA ILE A 80 3.50 11.99 19.21
C ILE A 80 4.56 12.71 18.40
N LYS A 81 4.21 13.88 17.83
CA LYS A 81 5.16 14.78 17.16
C LYS A 81 5.31 16.09 17.91
N ALA A 82 6.56 16.53 18.05
CA ALA A 82 6.88 17.83 18.57
C ALA A 82 6.73 18.90 17.47
N GLU A 83 6.07 20.00 17.79
CA GLU A 83 5.99 21.19 16.94
C GLU A 83 6.55 22.40 17.69
N THR A 84 7.42 23.18 17.05
CA THR A 84 7.89 24.44 17.59
C THR A 84 7.04 25.58 17.05
N LYS A 85 6.31 26.27 17.92
CA LYS A 85 5.57 27.50 17.61
C LYS A 85 6.03 28.62 18.54
N ASN A 86 6.54 29.72 18.00
CA ASN A 86 6.97 30.91 18.76
C ASN A 86 7.93 30.53 19.93
N ASP A 87 8.99 29.76 19.65
CA ASP A 87 10.00 29.26 20.59
C ASP A 87 9.45 28.34 21.71
N ASN A 88 8.18 27.98 21.69
CA ASN A 88 7.60 27.00 22.57
C ASN A 88 7.42 25.63 21.87
N ILE A 89 7.86 24.56 22.53
CA ILE A 89 7.65 23.19 22.07
C ILE A 89 6.25 22.75 22.52
N SER A 90 5.42 22.35 21.56
CA SER A 90 4.14 21.70 21.80
C SER A 90 4.15 20.28 21.19
N TYR A 91 3.37 19.39 21.77
CA TYR A 91 3.25 18.02 21.30
C TYR A 91 1.84 17.80 20.74
N ARG A 92 1.77 17.15 19.57
CA ARG A 92 0.50 16.72 18.99
C ARG A 92 0.53 15.24 18.65
N ILE A 93 -0.63 14.60 18.70
CA ILE A 93 -0.80 13.25 18.19
C ILE A 93 -1.06 13.35 16.69
N GLU A 94 -0.30 12.60 15.89
CA GLU A 94 -0.47 12.52 14.44
C GLU A 94 -0.88 11.11 14.05
N ASP A 95 -1.94 11.01 13.21
CA ASP A 95 -2.40 9.74 12.69
C ASP A 95 -1.36 9.15 11.72
N GLY A 96 -1.03 7.87 11.87
CA GLY A 96 -0.18 7.12 10.97
C GLY A 96 -0.88 6.72 9.66
N ALA A 97 -0.14 6.08 8.76
CA ALA A 97 -0.63 5.74 7.42
C ALA A 97 -1.87 4.82 7.44
N PHE A 98 -1.87 3.80 8.30
CA PHE A 98 -2.97 2.84 8.46
C PHE A 98 -4.22 3.50 9.06
N LYS A 99 -4.06 4.26 10.14
CA LYS A 99 -5.17 4.97 10.77
C LYS A 99 -5.82 5.96 9.81
N ARG A 100 -5.02 6.69 9.01
CA ARG A 100 -5.55 7.63 7.99
C ARG A 100 -6.41 6.94 6.94
N ILE A 101 -5.95 5.80 6.37
CA ILE A 101 -6.74 5.11 5.35
C ILE A 101 -7.97 4.44 5.95
N CYS A 102 -7.92 3.91 7.18
CA CYS A 102 -9.08 3.39 7.88
C CYS A 102 -10.15 4.48 8.08
N LYS A 103 -9.75 5.67 8.56
CA LYS A 103 -10.67 6.82 8.72
C LYS A 103 -11.32 7.22 7.38
N ARG A 104 -10.57 7.20 6.28
CA ARG A 104 -11.12 7.46 4.93
C ARG A 104 -12.11 6.38 4.51
N ALA A 105 -11.74 5.12 4.66
CA ALA A 105 -12.59 3.99 4.30
C ALA A 105 -13.89 3.95 5.11
N ASN A 106 -13.86 4.45 6.34
CA ASN A 106 -15.03 4.59 7.22
C ASN A 106 -15.84 5.88 6.96
N GLY A 107 -15.42 6.71 6.01
CA GLY A 107 -16.08 7.98 5.72
C GLY A 107 -15.84 9.08 6.76
N ASP A 108 -14.86 8.90 7.67
CA ASP A 108 -14.61 9.84 8.77
C ASP A 108 -13.97 11.17 8.35
N LYS A 109 -13.41 11.25 7.13
CA LYS A 109 -12.89 12.49 6.55
C LYS A 109 -13.41 12.68 5.14
N ILE A 110 -14.41 13.52 5.00
CA ILE A 110 -14.77 14.12 3.74
C ILE A 110 -13.65 15.12 3.40
N LEU A 111 -12.90 14.86 2.32
CA LEU A 111 -12.03 15.90 1.78
C LEU A 111 -12.92 16.92 1.08
N LEU A 112 -12.87 18.18 1.51
CA LEU A 112 -13.65 19.27 0.90
C LEU A 112 -13.42 19.38 -0.62
N LYS A 113 -12.26 18.92 -1.10
CA LYS A 113 -11.94 18.82 -2.51
C LYS A 113 -12.86 17.84 -3.26
N GLU A 114 -13.17 16.68 -2.65
CA GLU A 114 -14.09 15.69 -3.24
C GLU A 114 -15.52 16.22 -3.27
N VAL A 115 -15.93 16.99 -2.24
CA VAL A 115 -17.24 17.64 -2.21
C VAL A 115 -17.40 18.66 -3.34
N LYS A 116 -16.36 19.45 -3.62
CA LYS A 116 -16.36 20.42 -4.74
C LYS A 116 -16.54 19.76 -6.10
N GLU A 117 -16.02 18.55 -6.29
CA GLU A 117 -16.06 17.84 -7.57
C GLU A 117 -17.37 17.07 -7.80
N GLU A 118 -18.05 16.65 -6.73
CA GLU A 118 -19.20 15.75 -6.80
C GLU A 118 -20.55 16.41 -6.44
N LEU A 119 -20.55 17.55 -5.74
CA LEU A 119 -21.75 18.22 -5.23
C LEU A 119 -21.88 19.63 -5.76
N ALA A 120 -23.05 19.94 -6.36
CA ALA A 120 -23.35 21.32 -6.75
C ALA A 120 -23.75 22.18 -5.53
N GLU A 121 -23.53 23.50 -5.60
CA GLU A 121 -23.86 24.44 -4.53
C GLU A 121 -25.36 24.38 -4.15
N ASP A 122 -26.25 24.28 -5.16
CA ASP A 122 -27.70 24.19 -4.94
C ASP A 122 -28.12 22.89 -4.23
N ASP A 123 -27.40 21.82 -4.45
CA ASP A 123 -27.66 20.56 -3.73
C ASP A 123 -27.16 20.67 -2.29
N PHE A 124 -26.02 21.32 -2.04
CA PHE A 124 -25.57 21.60 -0.68
C PHE A 124 -26.58 22.51 0.06
N LYS A 125 -27.18 23.51 -0.59
CA LYS A 125 -28.24 24.34 -0.01
C LYS A 125 -29.43 23.50 0.48
N LYS A 126 -29.90 22.58 -0.34
CA LYS A 126 -31.00 21.68 0.04
C LYS A 126 -30.63 20.81 1.24
N LEU A 127 -29.40 20.29 1.28
CA LEU A 127 -28.91 19.52 2.43
C LEU A 127 -28.85 20.36 3.70
N TYR A 128 -28.39 21.58 3.59
CA TYR A 128 -28.32 22.54 4.70
C TYR A 128 -29.71 22.88 5.23
N GLU A 129 -30.70 23.16 4.38
CA GLU A 129 -32.08 23.44 4.76
C GLU A 129 -32.70 22.26 5.49
N ASN A 130 -32.58 21.05 4.95
CA ASN A 130 -33.02 19.81 5.60
C ASN A 130 -32.34 19.55 6.95
N TYR A 131 -31.08 19.93 7.05
CA TYR A 131 -30.32 19.77 8.29
C TYR A 131 -30.77 20.76 9.37
N ILE A 132 -30.94 22.04 9.02
CA ILE A 132 -31.41 23.08 9.93
C ILE A 132 -32.80 22.74 10.48
N ASP A 133 -33.69 22.19 9.66
CA ASP A 133 -35.05 21.85 10.08
C ASP A 133 -35.10 20.78 11.16
N LYS A 134 -34.04 19.98 11.28
CA LYS A 134 -33.89 18.96 12.31
C LYS A 134 -33.23 19.49 13.59
N LEU A 135 -32.64 20.70 13.56
CA LEU A 135 -32.02 21.27 14.73
C LEU A 135 -33.05 21.87 15.67
N PRO A 136 -32.86 21.75 16.99
CA PRO A 136 -33.74 22.41 17.96
C PRO A 136 -33.60 23.92 17.88
N LEU A 137 -34.71 24.63 18.08
CA LEU A 137 -34.69 26.09 18.24
C LEU A 137 -33.94 26.46 19.51
N PHE A 138 -33.12 27.53 19.43
CA PHE A 138 -32.39 28.00 20.59
C PHE A 138 -33.35 28.62 21.61
N SER A 139 -33.36 27.99 22.83
CA SER A 139 -34.03 28.55 24.00
C SER A 139 -33.26 28.14 25.27
N ASN A 140 -33.51 28.85 26.37
CA ASN A 140 -32.79 28.58 27.62
C ASN A 140 -33.01 27.17 28.21
N ASN A 141 -34.03 26.45 27.76
CA ASN A 141 -34.38 25.12 28.26
C ASN A 141 -34.24 24.01 27.22
N THR A 142 -33.61 24.27 26.07
CA THR A 142 -33.46 23.29 24.97
C THR A 142 -32.02 22.80 24.87
N TYR A 143 -31.87 21.48 24.83
CA TYR A 143 -30.56 20.87 24.57
C TYR A 143 -30.27 20.91 23.07
N GLY A 144 -29.15 21.53 22.70
CA GLY A 144 -28.66 21.56 21.31
C GLY A 144 -28.10 20.23 20.86
N LYS A 145 -27.93 20.08 19.55
CA LYS A 145 -27.16 18.97 19.00
C LYS A 145 -25.68 19.12 19.35
N ILE A 146 -25.08 18.11 19.98
CA ILE A 146 -23.70 18.13 20.44
C ILE A 146 -22.78 17.63 19.32
N LEU A 147 -21.75 18.43 19.03
CA LEU A 147 -20.61 18.04 18.19
C LEU A 147 -19.31 18.41 18.92
N GLU A 148 -18.18 17.88 18.44
CA GLU A 148 -16.86 18.12 19.03
C GLU A 148 -15.89 18.68 17.97
N THR A 149 -15.02 19.59 18.38
CA THR A 149 -13.93 20.11 17.54
C THR A 149 -12.93 18.99 17.17
N PRO A 150 -12.32 19.04 15.98
CA PRO A 150 -11.47 17.93 15.51
C PRO A 150 -10.17 17.77 16.30
N THR A 151 -9.62 18.88 16.80
CA THR A 151 -8.25 18.93 17.33
C THR A 151 -8.20 18.68 18.83
N ASP A 152 -9.04 19.40 19.59
CA ASP A 152 -9.02 19.43 21.05
C ASP A 152 -10.26 18.77 21.68
N LYS A 153 -11.12 18.18 20.83
CA LYS A 153 -12.33 17.45 21.28
C LYS A 153 -13.24 18.28 22.18
N GLN A 154 -13.23 19.62 22.02
CA GLN A 154 -14.09 20.49 22.79
C GLN A 154 -15.53 20.39 22.29
N PRO A 155 -16.51 20.07 23.16
CA PRO A 155 -17.90 19.97 22.79
C PRO A 155 -18.50 21.34 22.53
N PHE A 156 -19.38 21.41 21.53
CA PHE A 156 -20.19 22.57 21.22
C PHE A 156 -21.59 22.15 20.81
N TYR A 157 -22.53 23.07 20.99
CA TYR A 157 -23.94 22.80 20.76
C TYR A 157 -24.44 23.57 19.53
N LEU A 158 -25.24 22.89 18.69
CA LEU A 158 -25.88 23.46 17.53
C LEU A 158 -27.36 23.66 17.75
N TYR A 159 -27.86 24.80 17.30
CA TYR A 159 -29.26 25.17 17.35
C TYR A 159 -29.68 25.83 16.04
N LYS A 160 -30.97 25.77 15.72
CA LYS A 160 -31.56 26.59 14.69
C LYS A 160 -31.78 28.01 15.22
N ASN A 161 -31.34 29.03 14.46
CA ASN A 161 -31.65 30.42 14.74
C ASN A 161 -32.94 30.83 13.98
N ASN A 162 -33.64 31.87 14.45
CA ASN A 162 -34.86 32.39 13.83
C ASN A 162 -34.68 32.87 12.38
N GLN A 163 -33.45 33.06 11.92
CA GLN A 163 -33.07 33.51 10.57
C GLN A 163 -32.59 32.40 9.64
N SER A 164 -33.00 31.16 9.85
CA SER A 164 -32.57 29.99 9.06
C SER A 164 -31.05 29.81 9.00
N SER A 165 -30.36 30.13 10.09
CA SER A 165 -28.93 29.93 10.26
C SER A 165 -28.61 29.03 11.46
N ILE A 166 -27.42 28.45 11.47
CA ILE A 166 -26.96 27.60 12.58
C ILE A 166 -26.32 28.49 13.64
N LEU A 167 -26.79 28.38 14.87
CA LEU A 167 -26.18 28.99 16.04
C LEU A 167 -25.31 27.95 16.74
N ILE A 168 -24.06 28.33 16.96
CA ILE A 168 -23.05 27.52 17.65
C ILE A 168 -22.87 28.08 19.05
N LYS A 169 -23.01 27.25 20.07
CA LYS A 169 -22.70 27.58 21.45
C LYS A 169 -21.59 26.66 21.96
N PRO A 170 -20.34 27.16 22.05
CA PRO A 170 -19.26 26.40 22.69
C PRO A 170 -19.58 26.13 24.16
N GLN A 171 -19.15 24.98 24.71
CA GLN A 171 -19.42 24.64 26.12
C GLN A 171 -18.78 25.64 27.08
N ASN A 172 -17.59 26.14 26.73
CA ASN A 172 -16.77 26.97 27.61
C ASN A 172 -16.84 28.47 27.26
N SER A 173 -17.81 28.91 26.43
CA SER A 173 -17.98 30.29 26.06
C SER A 173 -19.45 30.73 26.13
N ASN A 174 -19.68 31.93 26.61
CA ASN A 174 -21.01 32.55 26.63
C ASN A 174 -21.35 33.26 25.32
N ASP A 175 -20.41 33.37 24.36
CA ASP A 175 -20.62 34.09 23.11
C ASP A 175 -21.02 33.12 21.99
N PRO A 176 -22.31 33.02 21.63
CA PRO A 176 -22.75 32.21 20.53
C PRO A 176 -22.31 32.81 19.18
N LYS A 177 -21.90 31.91 18.26
CA LYS A 177 -21.56 32.29 16.89
C LYS A 177 -22.65 31.86 15.93
N THR A 178 -22.92 32.64 14.89
CA THR A 178 -23.91 32.28 13.86
C THR A 178 -23.20 31.97 12.55
N ILE A 179 -23.60 30.87 11.92
CA ILE A 179 -23.09 30.45 10.61
C ILE A 179 -24.25 30.32 9.64
N SER A 180 -24.15 31.05 8.51
CA SER A 180 -25.11 30.98 7.40
C SER A 180 -24.71 29.90 6.37
N CYS A 181 -25.70 29.50 5.55
CA CYS A 181 -25.47 28.61 4.41
C CYS A 181 -24.44 29.20 3.43
N ASP A 182 -24.59 30.50 3.09
CA ASP A 182 -23.70 31.16 2.13
C ASP A 182 -22.25 31.19 2.61
N LYS A 183 -22.04 31.30 3.92
CA LYS A 183 -20.68 31.20 4.48
C LYS A 183 -20.09 29.82 4.28
N LEU A 184 -20.84 28.75 4.58
CA LEU A 184 -20.38 27.38 4.38
C LEU A 184 -20.13 27.07 2.90
N ILE A 185 -20.99 27.55 2.00
CA ILE A 185 -20.81 27.44 0.54
C ILE A 185 -19.53 28.13 0.10
N LYS A 186 -19.31 29.37 0.55
CA LYS A 186 -18.08 30.10 0.24
C LYS A 186 -16.85 29.33 0.74
N ASP A 187 -16.92 28.75 1.92
CA ASP A 187 -15.82 27.97 2.49
C ASP A 187 -15.58 26.64 1.76
N ILE A 188 -16.63 25.99 1.24
CA ILE A 188 -16.52 24.73 0.49
C ILE A 188 -16.06 25.00 -0.95
N PHE A 189 -16.75 25.88 -1.67
CA PHE A 189 -16.63 25.98 -3.13
C PHE A 189 -15.69 27.10 -3.62
N HIS A 190 -15.47 28.16 -2.83
CA HIS A 190 -14.76 29.36 -3.26
C HIS A 190 -13.46 29.67 -2.49
N ASN A 191 -13.21 29.01 -1.36
CA ASN A 191 -11.95 29.17 -0.63
C ASN A 191 -10.93 28.08 -0.98
N ASP A 192 -9.79 28.52 -1.54
CA ASP A 192 -8.62 27.65 -1.80
C ASP A 192 -7.69 27.54 -0.59
N SER A 193 -8.01 28.17 0.53
CA SER A 193 -7.13 28.24 1.69
C SER A 193 -7.30 27.05 2.63
N TYR A 194 -6.21 26.38 2.90
CA TYR A 194 -5.98 25.46 4.02
C TYR A 194 -6.17 26.21 5.35
N GLY A 195 -7.38 26.23 5.90
CA GLY A 195 -7.59 26.89 7.19
C GLY A 195 -9.03 27.20 7.53
N MET A 196 -9.95 26.26 7.26
CA MET A 196 -11.31 26.41 7.77
C MET A 196 -11.32 26.40 9.30
N PRO A 197 -12.07 27.31 9.93
CA PRO A 197 -12.30 27.24 11.37
C PRO A 197 -12.87 25.88 11.76
N SER A 198 -12.44 25.37 12.90
CA SER A 198 -12.75 23.99 13.37
C SER A 198 -14.25 23.68 13.40
N TYR A 199 -15.09 24.67 13.70
CA TYR A 199 -16.55 24.49 13.78
C TYR A 199 -17.20 24.29 12.41
N GLU A 200 -16.83 25.09 11.39
CA GLU A 200 -17.40 25.03 10.06
C GLU A 200 -17.12 23.67 9.41
N LEU A 201 -15.90 23.17 9.53
CA LEU A 201 -15.52 21.86 9.01
C LEU A 201 -16.38 20.73 9.57
N VAL A 202 -16.58 20.72 10.91
CA VAL A 202 -17.38 19.67 11.57
C VAL A 202 -18.85 19.76 11.18
N ILE A 203 -19.39 20.98 11.08
CA ILE A 203 -20.77 21.20 10.66
C ILE A 203 -21.00 20.73 9.22
N ILE A 204 -20.11 21.09 8.29
CA ILE A 204 -20.17 20.61 6.91
C ILE A 204 -20.15 19.09 6.85
N GLN A 205 -19.24 18.46 7.57
CA GLN A 205 -19.15 17.00 7.64
C GLN A 205 -20.44 16.36 8.19
N ASP A 206 -21.03 16.96 9.20
CA ASP A 206 -22.25 16.45 9.80
C ASP A 206 -23.49 16.65 8.90
N ILE A 207 -23.59 17.78 8.18
CA ILE A 207 -24.62 18.02 7.14
C ILE A 207 -24.52 16.94 6.07
N LEU A 208 -23.34 16.69 5.54
CA LEU A 208 -23.11 15.70 4.49
C LEU A 208 -23.41 14.26 4.97
N ARG A 209 -23.02 13.93 6.20
CA ARG A 209 -23.33 12.60 6.79
C ARG A 209 -24.82 12.33 6.94
N GLN A 210 -25.63 13.35 7.21
CA GLN A 210 -27.05 13.16 7.48
C GLN A 210 -27.94 13.28 6.24
N GLY A 211 -27.54 14.04 5.26
CA GLY A 211 -28.37 14.42 4.14
C GLY A 211 -27.95 13.86 2.78
N TYR A 212 -26.73 13.41 2.66
CA TYR A 212 -26.20 13.01 1.37
C TYR A 212 -26.11 11.46 1.26
N GLU A 213 -27.26 10.85 0.92
CA GLU A 213 -27.38 9.38 0.79
C GLU A 213 -26.41 8.81 -0.26
N SER A 214 -26.19 9.49 -1.38
CA SER A 214 -25.20 9.08 -2.38
C SER A 214 -23.77 9.16 -1.83
N TYR A 215 -23.51 10.06 -0.89
CA TYR A 215 -22.23 10.16 -0.20
C TYR A 215 -21.97 8.94 0.71
N LYS A 216 -22.97 8.57 1.52
CA LYS A 216 -22.90 7.35 2.35
C LYS A 216 -22.74 6.09 1.48
N THR A 217 -23.55 5.97 0.42
CA THR A 217 -23.49 4.81 -0.50
C THR A 217 -22.18 4.79 -1.30
N ASN A 218 -21.68 5.93 -1.76
CA ASN A 218 -20.48 5.99 -2.56
C ASN A 218 -19.19 5.78 -1.76
N HIS A 219 -19.11 6.20 -0.49
CA HIS A 219 -17.91 5.99 0.32
C HIS A 219 -17.91 4.65 1.08
N ILE A 220 -19.06 4.20 1.58
CA ILE A 220 -19.18 2.88 2.23
C ILE A 220 -19.06 1.74 1.20
N ASN A 221 -19.46 1.97 -0.06
CA ASN A 221 -19.37 0.98 -1.13
C ASN A 221 -18.06 1.04 -1.94
N LYS A 222 -17.19 2.05 -1.72
CA LYS A 222 -15.88 2.11 -2.35
C LYS A 222 -14.89 1.24 -1.59
N ASN A 223 -14.17 0.40 -2.31
CA ASN A 223 -13.07 -0.37 -1.74
C ASN A 223 -11.83 0.53 -1.61
N TYR A 224 -11.18 0.47 -0.47
CA TYR A 224 -9.92 1.15 -0.17
C TYR A 224 -8.79 0.14 -0.09
N ILE A 225 -7.57 0.54 -0.45
CA ILE A 225 -6.46 -0.38 -0.52
C ILE A 225 -5.22 0.18 0.18
N LEU A 226 -4.71 -0.57 1.14
CA LEU A 226 -3.40 -0.36 1.72
C LEU A 226 -2.42 -1.34 1.09
N ILE A 227 -1.42 -0.83 0.41
CA ILE A 227 -0.32 -1.60 -0.15
C ILE A 227 0.88 -1.46 0.79
N ILE A 228 1.42 -2.59 1.23
CA ILE A 228 2.61 -2.67 2.08
C ILE A 228 3.69 -3.41 1.31
N ASP A 229 4.59 -2.66 0.70
CA ASP A 229 5.73 -3.24 -0.01
C ASP A 229 6.80 -3.70 1.00
N GLU A 230 7.47 -4.81 0.71
CA GLU A 230 8.47 -5.43 1.59
C GLU A 230 7.97 -5.66 3.03
N ILE A 231 6.76 -6.21 3.17
CA ILE A 231 6.08 -6.36 4.46
C ILE A 231 6.92 -7.11 5.51
N ASN A 232 7.79 -8.01 5.08
CA ASN A 232 8.69 -8.80 5.94
C ASN A 232 9.93 -8.04 6.41
N ARG A 233 10.27 -6.85 5.86
CA ARG A 233 11.43 -6.05 6.29
C ARG A 233 11.21 -5.29 7.59
N GLY A 234 9.97 -5.15 8.05
CA GLY A 234 9.62 -4.54 9.33
C GLY A 234 9.25 -5.59 10.39
N ASN A 235 9.35 -5.20 11.66
CA ASN A 235 8.78 -6.00 12.75
C ASN A 235 7.26 -5.81 12.77
N ILE A 236 6.53 -6.68 12.09
CA ILE A 236 5.09 -6.52 11.83
C ILE A 236 4.29 -6.52 13.13
N SER A 237 4.64 -7.37 14.10
CA SER A 237 3.97 -7.42 15.41
C SER A 237 4.14 -6.10 16.18
N LYS A 238 5.32 -5.46 16.08
CA LYS A 238 5.55 -4.13 16.66
C LYS A 238 4.82 -3.02 15.91
N ILE A 239 4.75 -3.10 14.57
CA ILE A 239 4.13 -2.08 13.72
C ILE A 239 2.61 -2.08 13.88
N PHE A 240 1.97 -3.25 13.86
CA PHE A 240 0.52 -3.38 14.01
C PHE A 240 0.08 -3.29 15.48
N GLY A 241 0.92 -3.71 16.43
CA GLY A 241 0.55 -3.77 17.83
C GLY A 241 -0.76 -4.55 18.06
N GLU A 242 -1.65 -3.98 18.85
CA GLU A 242 -2.98 -4.54 19.15
C GLU A 242 -3.91 -4.64 17.94
N LEU A 243 -3.65 -3.83 16.88
CA LEU A 243 -4.49 -3.81 15.68
C LEU A 243 -4.37 -5.07 14.83
N ILE A 244 -3.38 -5.92 15.12
CA ILE A 244 -3.19 -7.19 14.41
C ILE A 244 -4.45 -8.09 14.45
N THR A 245 -5.22 -8.00 15.53
CA THR A 245 -6.48 -8.74 15.68
C THR A 245 -7.60 -8.13 14.84
N LEU A 246 -7.61 -6.81 14.69
CA LEU A 246 -8.68 -6.08 14.01
C LEU A 246 -8.66 -6.25 12.49
N ILE A 247 -7.53 -6.66 11.90
CA ILE A 247 -7.45 -6.91 10.46
C ILE A 247 -8.14 -8.21 10.05
N GLU A 248 -8.46 -9.12 10.98
CA GLU A 248 -9.23 -10.32 10.69
C GLU A 248 -10.61 -9.96 10.11
N PRO A 249 -11.06 -10.61 9.02
CA PRO A 249 -12.33 -10.28 8.37
C PRO A 249 -13.53 -10.28 9.32
N SER A 250 -13.59 -11.25 10.25
CA SER A 250 -14.69 -11.37 11.22
C SER A 250 -14.69 -10.30 12.32
N LYS A 251 -13.55 -9.62 12.54
CA LYS A 251 -13.35 -8.61 13.60
C LYS A 251 -13.50 -7.16 13.11
N ARG A 252 -13.70 -6.99 11.80
CA ARG A 252 -13.83 -5.67 11.19
C ARG A 252 -15.15 -5.00 11.50
N LEU A 253 -15.21 -3.68 11.33
CA LEU A 253 -16.44 -2.90 11.53
C LEU A 253 -17.58 -3.44 10.67
N GLY A 254 -18.73 -3.66 11.29
CA GLY A 254 -19.93 -4.24 10.64
C GLY A 254 -19.89 -5.77 10.46
N ALA A 255 -18.82 -6.46 10.91
CA ALA A 255 -18.74 -7.93 10.87
C ALA A 255 -19.39 -8.57 12.10
N THR A 256 -19.60 -9.91 12.05
CA THR A 256 -20.32 -10.67 13.09
C THR A 256 -19.69 -10.58 14.47
N ASP A 257 -18.34 -10.57 14.51
CA ASP A 257 -17.56 -10.52 15.74
C ASP A 257 -16.76 -9.21 15.81
N GLU A 258 -17.39 -8.09 15.42
CA GLU A 258 -16.74 -6.77 15.45
C GLU A 258 -16.02 -6.51 16.75
N VAL A 259 -14.78 -6.00 16.64
CA VAL A 259 -13.97 -5.59 17.79
C VAL A 259 -13.43 -4.19 17.55
N MET A 260 -13.51 -3.36 18.57
CA MET A 260 -12.86 -2.06 18.64
C MET A 260 -11.87 -2.04 19.81
N VAL A 261 -10.75 -1.34 19.63
CA VAL A 261 -9.74 -1.11 20.68
C VAL A 261 -9.61 0.37 20.98
N GLU A 262 -9.16 0.71 22.17
CA GLU A 262 -8.77 2.07 22.52
C GLU A 262 -7.29 2.27 22.17
N LEU A 263 -6.98 3.27 21.34
CA LEU A 263 -5.61 3.57 20.93
C LEU A 263 -4.80 4.19 22.08
N PRO A 264 -3.49 3.87 22.20
CA PRO A 264 -2.69 4.23 23.37
C PRO A 264 -2.46 5.74 23.54
N TYR A 265 -2.30 6.50 22.45
CA TYR A 265 -2.00 7.93 22.53
C TYR A 265 -3.27 8.79 22.47
N SER A 266 -4.11 8.61 21.45
CA SER A 266 -5.32 9.42 21.24
C SER A 266 -6.48 9.05 22.15
N LYS A 267 -6.48 7.85 22.75
CA LYS A 267 -7.61 7.27 23.47
C LYS A 267 -8.89 7.12 22.64
N GLU A 268 -8.77 7.25 21.31
CA GLU A 268 -9.89 7.01 20.41
C GLU A 268 -10.23 5.52 20.34
N LYS A 269 -11.53 5.19 20.27
CA LYS A 269 -11.98 3.85 19.90
C LYS A 269 -11.75 3.65 18.42
N PHE A 270 -11.04 2.59 18.07
CA PHE A 270 -10.62 2.32 16.71
C PHE A 270 -11.02 0.91 16.27
N GLY A 271 -11.54 0.81 15.04
CA GLY A 271 -11.86 -0.43 14.35
C GLY A 271 -11.40 -0.36 12.89
N VAL A 272 -11.20 -1.51 12.26
CA VAL A 272 -10.79 -1.61 10.85
C VAL A 272 -12.03 -1.78 9.96
N PRO A 273 -12.22 -0.91 8.95
CA PRO A 273 -13.38 -1.00 8.04
C PRO A 273 -13.39 -2.28 7.20
N SER A 274 -14.59 -2.80 6.91
CA SER A 274 -14.78 -4.03 6.10
C SER A 274 -14.47 -3.84 4.60
N ASN A 275 -14.43 -2.59 4.12
CA ASN A 275 -14.11 -2.23 2.74
C ASN A 275 -12.63 -1.85 2.52
N LEU A 276 -11.76 -2.07 3.51
CA LEU A 276 -10.31 -1.86 3.39
C LEU A 276 -9.61 -3.18 3.05
N TYR A 277 -8.93 -3.22 1.92
CA TYR A 277 -8.08 -4.34 1.50
C TYR A 277 -6.61 -4.05 1.84
N ILE A 278 -5.90 -5.07 2.33
CA ILE A 278 -4.47 -4.98 2.65
C ILE A 278 -3.72 -5.94 1.72
N ILE A 279 -2.82 -5.40 0.91
CA ILE A 279 -2.00 -6.18 -0.01
C ILE A 279 -0.53 -5.99 0.35
N GLY A 280 0.11 -7.04 0.84
CA GLY A 280 1.54 -7.06 1.11
C GLY A 280 2.34 -7.63 -0.06
N THR A 281 3.60 -7.21 -0.23
CA THR A 281 4.58 -7.92 -1.05
C THR A 281 5.72 -8.43 -0.18
N MET A 282 6.29 -9.57 -0.53
CA MET A 282 7.38 -10.20 0.20
C MET A 282 8.36 -10.87 -0.75
N ASN A 283 9.64 -10.54 -0.64
CA ASN A 283 10.72 -11.27 -1.30
C ASN A 283 11.15 -12.45 -0.44
N THR A 284 11.16 -13.66 -1.02
CA THR A 284 11.53 -14.89 -0.28
C THR A 284 13.04 -15.12 -0.21
N ALA A 285 13.81 -14.56 -1.15
CA ALA A 285 15.26 -14.70 -1.16
C ALA A 285 15.97 -13.99 0.00
N ASP A 286 15.34 -12.98 0.62
CA ASP A 286 15.91 -12.19 1.71
C ASP A 286 15.90 -12.97 3.04
N ARG A 287 16.91 -13.81 3.28
CA ARG A 287 17.04 -14.61 4.53
C ARG A 287 17.36 -13.79 5.79
N SER A 288 17.82 -12.56 5.64
CA SER A 288 18.13 -11.67 6.77
C SER A 288 16.89 -11.16 7.51
N ILE A 289 15.70 -11.52 7.03
CA ILE A 289 14.43 -10.99 7.50
C ILE A 289 13.76 -12.01 8.42
N ALA A 290 13.24 -11.53 9.55
CA ALA A 290 12.55 -12.34 10.53
C ALA A 290 11.44 -13.19 9.90
N LEU A 291 11.38 -14.47 10.27
CA LEU A 291 10.25 -15.32 9.93
C LEU A 291 8.96 -14.62 10.33
N MET A 292 8.03 -14.52 9.40
CA MET A 292 6.73 -13.90 9.67
C MET A 292 6.04 -14.61 10.83
N ASP A 293 5.62 -13.83 11.84
CA ASP A 293 4.92 -14.32 13.02
C ASP A 293 3.71 -15.17 12.62
N THR A 294 3.54 -16.29 13.33
CA THR A 294 2.42 -17.22 13.12
C THR A 294 1.04 -16.53 13.26
N ALA A 295 0.96 -15.52 14.10
CA ALA A 295 -0.26 -14.72 14.28
C ALA A 295 -0.67 -14.00 13.00
N LEU A 296 0.30 -13.47 12.23
CA LEU A 296 0.05 -12.84 10.93
C LEU A 296 -0.28 -13.84 9.85
N ARG A 297 0.46 -14.97 9.84
CA ARG A 297 0.28 -15.98 8.81
C ARG A 297 -1.15 -16.48 8.69
N ARG A 298 -1.90 -16.48 9.80
CA ARG A 298 -3.32 -16.86 9.80
C ARG A 298 -4.28 -15.78 9.30
N ARG A 299 -3.83 -14.52 9.23
CA ARG A 299 -4.65 -13.35 8.88
C ARG A 299 -4.52 -12.92 7.44
N PHE A 300 -3.55 -13.48 6.73
CA PHE A 300 -3.31 -13.20 5.32
C PHE A 300 -3.43 -14.46 4.47
N GLU A 301 -3.98 -14.29 3.29
CA GLU A 301 -3.87 -15.27 2.20
C GLU A 301 -2.54 -15.06 1.48
N PHE A 302 -1.79 -16.15 1.31
CA PHE A 302 -0.49 -16.12 0.65
C PHE A 302 -0.63 -16.54 -0.80
N VAL A 303 -0.29 -15.65 -1.71
CA VAL A 303 -0.32 -15.87 -3.16
C VAL A 303 1.11 -15.97 -3.66
N GLU A 304 1.50 -17.17 -4.08
CA GLU A 304 2.85 -17.42 -4.59
C GLU A 304 3.01 -16.83 -6.00
N MET A 305 4.14 -16.17 -6.23
CA MET A 305 4.50 -15.59 -7.50
C MET A 305 5.88 -16.08 -7.93
N MET A 306 5.86 -17.17 -8.70
CA MET A 306 7.07 -17.76 -9.28
C MET A 306 7.39 -17.14 -10.64
N PRO A 307 8.61 -17.34 -11.18
CA PRO A 307 8.96 -16.89 -12.51
C PRO A 307 8.02 -17.45 -13.58
N GLU A 308 7.46 -16.57 -14.41
CA GLU A 308 6.62 -16.92 -15.55
C GLU A 308 7.44 -16.86 -16.83
N TYR A 309 7.30 -17.89 -17.68
CA TYR A 309 8.13 -18.02 -18.89
C TYR A 309 7.36 -17.77 -20.18
N ASP A 310 6.03 -17.76 -20.17
CA ASP A 310 5.19 -17.75 -21.37
C ASP A 310 5.45 -16.52 -22.26
N GLU A 311 5.55 -15.36 -21.64
CA GLU A 311 5.86 -14.13 -22.40
C GLU A 311 7.31 -14.09 -22.89
N LEU A 312 8.24 -14.63 -22.11
CA LEU A 312 9.64 -14.72 -22.51
C LEU A 312 9.89 -15.78 -23.59
N ASN A 313 9.05 -16.82 -23.66
CA ASN A 313 9.11 -17.83 -24.73
C ASN A 313 8.82 -17.25 -26.13
N LYS A 314 8.18 -16.07 -26.19
CA LYS A 314 7.92 -15.34 -27.43
C LYS A 314 9.13 -14.52 -27.91
N ILE A 315 10.15 -14.36 -27.06
CA ILE A 315 11.34 -13.56 -27.35
C ILE A 315 12.47 -14.50 -27.78
N ASN A 316 12.96 -14.29 -29.00
CA ASN A 316 14.16 -14.94 -29.49
C ASN A 316 15.18 -13.86 -29.88
N ILE A 317 16.41 -14.01 -29.41
CA ILE A 317 17.54 -13.18 -29.80
C ILE A 317 18.53 -14.12 -30.46
N GLU A 318 18.74 -13.96 -31.77
CA GLU A 318 19.42 -14.96 -32.60
C GLU A 318 18.81 -16.36 -32.41
N ASP A 319 19.58 -17.34 -32.00
CA ASP A 319 19.15 -18.72 -31.76
C ASP A 319 18.74 -18.95 -30.27
N ILE A 320 18.72 -17.90 -29.42
CA ILE A 320 18.47 -18.01 -28.00
C ILE A 320 17.00 -17.69 -27.70
N ASN A 321 16.24 -18.69 -27.27
CA ASN A 321 14.91 -18.46 -26.70
C ASN A 321 15.04 -18.05 -25.22
N ILE A 322 14.62 -16.83 -24.89
CA ILE A 322 14.84 -16.22 -23.56
C ILE A 322 14.10 -16.97 -22.45
N GLY A 323 12.87 -17.43 -22.70
CA GLY A 323 12.11 -18.19 -21.71
C GLY A 323 12.73 -19.55 -21.39
N LYS A 324 13.17 -20.31 -22.42
CA LYS A 324 13.86 -21.58 -22.21
C LYS A 324 15.20 -21.40 -21.51
N MET A 325 15.94 -20.35 -21.87
CA MET A 325 17.21 -20.00 -21.21
C MET A 325 17.01 -19.75 -19.72
N LEU A 326 16.07 -18.84 -19.35
CA LEU A 326 15.79 -18.52 -17.96
C LEU A 326 15.29 -19.73 -17.19
N LYS A 327 14.40 -20.55 -17.78
CA LYS A 327 13.92 -21.77 -17.15
C LYS A 327 15.08 -22.71 -16.79
N THR A 328 15.99 -22.92 -17.74
CA THR A 328 17.16 -23.80 -17.50
C THR A 328 18.11 -23.26 -16.42
N ILE A 329 18.30 -21.93 -16.37
CA ILE A 329 19.07 -21.27 -15.32
C ILE A 329 18.40 -21.50 -13.98
N ASN A 330 17.10 -21.30 -13.86
CA ASN A 330 16.33 -21.46 -12.62
C ASN A 330 16.30 -22.92 -12.15
N GLU A 331 16.17 -23.90 -13.04
CA GLU A 331 16.28 -25.33 -12.69
C GLU A 331 17.63 -25.67 -12.05
N ARG A 332 18.71 -25.04 -12.51
CA ARG A 332 20.06 -25.22 -11.92
C ARG A 332 20.20 -24.51 -10.58
N ILE A 333 19.63 -23.29 -10.44
CA ILE A 333 19.61 -22.56 -9.18
C ILE A 333 18.85 -23.36 -8.13
N GLU A 334 17.66 -23.86 -8.47
CA GLU A 334 16.84 -24.68 -7.56
C GLU A 334 17.57 -25.93 -7.09
N TYR A 335 18.30 -26.59 -7.99
CA TYR A 335 19.10 -27.78 -7.66
C TYR A 335 20.32 -27.49 -6.78
N LEU A 336 21.03 -26.38 -7.03
CA LEU A 336 22.29 -26.05 -6.34
C LEU A 336 22.06 -25.24 -5.05
N TYR A 337 20.88 -24.67 -4.88
CA TYR A 337 20.57 -23.79 -3.78
C TYR A 337 19.15 -24.03 -3.25
N ASP A 338 18.15 -23.33 -3.76
CA ASP A 338 16.74 -23.58 -3.47
C ASP A 338 15.82 -22.85 -4.46
N ARG A 339 14.51 -23.06 -4.29
CA ARG A 339 13.43 -22.52 -5.11
C ARG A 339 13.23 -21.02 -4.91
N ASP A 340 13.51 -20.51 -3.72
CA ASP A 340 13.26 -19.11 -3.34
C ASP A 340 14.26 -18.13 -3.97
N HIS A 341 15.37 -18.66 -4.49
CA HIS A 341 16.44 -17.88 -5.14
C HIS A 341 16.39 -17.95 -6.68
N THR A 342 15.31 -18.46 -7.26
CA THR A 342 15.15 -18.43 -8.73
C THR A 342 15.04 -17.00 -9.24
N ILE A 343 15.49 -16.76 -10.48
CA ILE A 343 15.53 -15.44 -11.09
C ILE A 343 14.17 -15.13 -11.72
N GLY A 344 13.57 -14.00 -11.38
CA GLY A 344 12.28 -13.57 -11.93
C GLY A 344 12.36 -13.14 -13.40
N HIS A 345 11.25 -13.29 -14.11
CA HIS A 345 11.12 -12.95 -15.53
C HIS A 345 11.25 -11.44 -15.81
N ALA A 346 10.99 -10.59 -14.82
CA ALA A 346 11.03 -9.13 -14.98
C ALA A 346 12.41 -8.60 -15.40
N TYR A 347 13.49 -9.32 -15.07
CA TYR A 347 14.84 -8.94 -15.50
C TYR A 347 15.01 -8.90 -17.01
N PHE A 348 14.22 -9.72 -17.74
CA PHE A 348 14.31 -9.90 -19.20
C PHE A 348 13.15 -9.26 -19.97
N MET A 349 12.19 -8.64 -19.28
CA MET A 349 11.01 -8.07 -19.94
C MET A 349 11.31 -6.86 -20.82
N SER A 350 12.44 -6.17 -20.60
CA SER A 350 12.91 -5.08 -21.47
C SER A 350 13.25 -5.56 -22.90
N LEU A 351 13.54 -6.85 -23.08
CA LEU A 351 13.88 -7.44 -24.38
C LEU A 351 12.67 -7.60 -25.32
N LYS A 352 11.43 -7.33 -24.87
CA LYS A 352 10.22 -7.43 -25.70
C LYS A 352 10.17 -6.49 -26.92
N GLY A 353 10.99 -5.44 -26.95
CA GLY A 353 10.96 -4.40 -27.96
C GLY A 353 11.79 -4.68 -29.23
N GLY A 354 12.41 -5.86 -29.38
CA GLY A 354 13.33 -6.17 -30.49
C GLY A 354 14.80 -5.94 -30.10
N ALA A 355 15.18 -6.42 -28.92
CA ALA A 355 16.52 -6.34 -28.37
C ALA A 355 17.54 -7.22 -29.13
N ASP A 356 18.80 -6.86 -29.06
CA ASP A 356 19.93 -7.57 -29.62
C ASP A 356 20.72 -8.38 -28.56
N ILE A 357 21.77 -9.05 -29.03
CA ILE A 357 22.62 -9.87 -28.16
C ILE A 357 23.43 -9.01 -27.16
N GLU A 358 23.71 -7.75 -27.48
CA GLU A 358 24.46 -6.84 -26.62
C GLU A 358 23.60 -6.42 -25.42
N GLU A 359 22.30 -6.14 -25.62
CA GLU A 359 21.37 -5.86 -24.55
C GLU A 359 21.20 -7.05 -23.61
N LEU A 360 21.12 -8.27 -24.16
CA LEU A 360 21.10 -9.49 -23.36
C LEU A 360 22.37 -9.64 -22.53
N ALA A 361 23.54 -9.41 -23.14
CA ALA A 361 24.82 -9.47 -22.45
C ALA A 361 24.90 -8.45 -21.30
N LEU A 362 24.39 -7.23 -21.50
CA LEU A 362 24.32 -6.20 -20.44
C LEU A 362 23.42 -6.61 -19.28
N ILE A 363 22.29 -7.30 -19.53
CA ILE A 363 21.44 -7.83 -18.46
C ILE A 363 22.22 -8.86 -17.64
N PHE A 364 22.92 -9.79 -18.30
CA PHE A 364 23.74 -10.76 -17.57
C PHE A 364 24.83 -10.08 -16.76
N LYS A 365 25.60 -9.19 -17.36
CA LYS A 365 26.73 -8.50 -16.72
C LYS A 365 26.30 -7.65 -15.52
N ASN A 366 25.24 -6.86 -15.70
CA ASN A 366 24.90 -5.83 -14.73
C ASN A 366 23.81 -6.25 -13.72
N LYS A 367 23.08 -7.34 -13.98
CA LYS A 367 21.95 -7.76 -13.13
C LYS A 367 22.07 -9.21 -12.67
N ILE A 368 22.30 -10.15 -13.61
CA ILE A 368 22.25 -11.58 -13.30
C ILE A 368 23.52 -12.04 -12.56
N LEU A 369 24.69 -11.69 -13.05
CA LEU A 369 25.95 -12.05 -12.39
C LEU A 369 26.07 -11.50 -10.97
N PRO A 370 25.81 -10.20 -10.71
CA PRO A 370 25.80 -9.68 -9.34
C PRO A 370 24.80 -10.40 -8.43
N LEU A 371 23.61 -10.74 -8.95
CA LEU A 371 22.60 -11.48 -8.20
C LEU A 371 23.07 -12.90 -7.85
N LEU A 372 23.72 -13.61 -8.79
CA LEU A 372 24.28 -14.93 -8.53
C LEU A 372 25.45 -14.88 -7.52
N GLN A 373 26.25 -13.81 -7.56
CA GLN A 373 27.32 -13.59 -6.57
C GLN A 373 26.73 -13.45 -5.15
N GLU A 374 25.65 -12.69 -5.01
CA GLU A 374 24.96 -12.54 -3.74
C GLU A 374 24.37 -13.89 -3.26
N TYR A 375 23.71 -14.63 -4.14
CA TYR A 375 23.07 -15.91 -3.79
C TYR A 375 24.07 -16.98 -3.36
N PHE A 376 25.18 -17.10 -4.07
CA PHE A 376 26.20 -18.13 -3.83
C PHE A 376 27.36 -17.65 -2.96
N TYR A 377 27.30 -16.44 -2.37
CA TYR A 377 28.35 -15.90 -1.51
C TYR A 377 29.76 -16.02 -2.14
N ASP A 378 29.87 -15.60 -3.42
CA ASP A 378 31.11 -15.70 -4.22
C ASP A 378 31.62 -17.14 -4.43
N ASP A 379 30.79 -18.16 -4.30
CA ASP A 379 31.09 -19.51 -4.76
C ASP A 379 31.05 -19.56 -6.31
N TRP A 380 32.14 -19.15 -6.90
CA TRP A 380 32.29 -18.99 -8.34
C TRP A 380 32.09 -20.30 -9.13
N GLU A 381 32.41 -21.46 -8.53
CA GLU A 381 32.17 -22.76 -9.18
C GLU A 381 30.67 -23.02 -9.34
N LYS A 382 29.85 -22.74 -8.35
CA LYS A 382 28.40 -22.87 -8.49
C LYS A 382 27.84 -21.88 -9.52
N ILE A 383 28.34 -20.62 -9.54
CA ILE A 383 27.96 -19.64 -10.54
C ILE A 383 28.28 -20.16 -11.94
N ARG A 384 29.46 -20.73 -12.15
CA ARG A 384 29.89 -21.34 -13.42
C ARG A 384 29.00 -22.53 -13.81
N LEU A 385 28.57 -23.35 -12.84
CA LEU A 385 27.63 -24.45 -13.09
C LEU A 385 26.23 -23.93 -13.51
N VAL A 386 25.71 -22.90 -12.85
CA VAL A 386 24.46 -22.25 -13.21
C VAL A 386 24.49 -21.73 -14.65
N LEU A 387 25.59 -21.06 -15.03
CA LEU A 387 25.78 -20.46 -16.35
C LEU A 387 26.28 -21.48 -17.40
N ARG A 388 26.60 -22.72 -17.00
CA ARG A 388 27.19 -23.76 -17.82
C ARG A 388 28.58 -23.41 -18.37
N ASP A 389 29.31 -22.52 -17.71
CA ASP A 389 30.64 -22.10 -18.13
C ASP A 389 31.68 -23.25 -18.08
N ASN A 390 31.45 -24.22 -17.20
CA ASN A 390 32.25 -25.45 -17.10
C ASN A 390 32.27 -26.32 -18.38
N GLN A 391 31.35 -26.06 -19.34
CA GLN A 391 31.24 -26.83 -20.60
C GLN A 391 31.41 -25.93 -21.84
N LYS A 392 31.70 -24.65 -21.67
CA LYS A 392 31.92 -23.70 -22.77
C LYS A 392 33.41 -23.54 -23.09
N ASN A 393 33.69 -23.18 -24.32
CA ASN A 393 35.04 -22.71 -24.68
C ASN A 393 35.36 -21.44 -23.87
N GLU A 394 36.62 -21.24 -23.52
CA GLU A 394 37.08 -20.14 -22.64
C GLU A 394 36.58 -18.75 -23.12
N ASP A 395 36.53 -18.53 -24.43
CA ASP A 395 36.08 -17.24 -25.01
C ASP A 395 34.59 -16.98 -24.81
N LEU A 396 33.77 -18.02 -24.56
CA LEU A 396 32.31 -17.93 -24.41
C LEU A 396 31.87 -18.00 -22.94
N GLN A 397 32.79 -18.05 -22.00
CA GLN A 397 32.48 -18.11 -20.57
C GLN A 397 32.18 -16.72 -20.03
N PHE A 398 31.15 -16.60 -19.21
CA PHE A 398 30.85 -15.39 -18.43
C PHE A 398 31.84 -15.21 -17.27
N VAL A 399 32.22 -16.32 -16.66
CA VAL A 399 33.19 -16.38 -15.56
C VAL A 399 34.34 -17.28 -15.96
N LYS A 400 35.50 -16.68 -16.14
CA LYS A 400 36.74 -17.34 -16.53
C LYS A 400 37.59 -17.68 -15.32
N ILE A 401 38.30 -18.79 -15.37
CA ILE A 401 39.32 -19.12 -14.38
C ILE A 401 40.61 -18.37 -14.80
N LYS A 402 41.09 -17.49 -13.92
CA LYS A 402 42.39 -16.88 -14.13
C LYS A 402 43.49 -17.92 -14.08
N LYS A 403 44.37 -17.94 -15.08
CA LYS A 403 45.56 -18.77 -15.06
C LYS A 403 46.35 -18.45 -13.79
N ASN A 404 46.67 -19.46 -12.98
CA ASN A 404 47.34 -19.33 -11.69
C ASN A 404 48.63 -18.49 -11.84
N MET A 405 48.65 -17.33 -11.20
CA MET A 405 49.93 -16.72 -10.86
C MET A 405 50.53 -17.51 -9.69
N ALA A 406 51.77 -17.96 -9.85
CA ALA A 406 52.48 -18.64 -8.76
C ALA A 406 52.45 -17.77 -7.51
N LYS A 407 52.13 -18.34 -6.34
CA LYS A 407 52.08 -17.64 -5.05
C LYS A 407 53.37 -16.83 -4.79
N GLU A 408 54.48 -17.41 -5.12
CA GLU A 408 55.79 -16.76 -4.96
C GLU A 408 55.91 -15.44 -5.74
N LYS A 409 55.27 -15.34 -6.91
CA LYS A 409 55.22 -14.09 -7.69
C LYS A 409 54.28 -13.05 -7.09
N LEU A 410 53.18 -13.48 -6.47
CA LEU A 410 52.21 -12.57 -5.86
C LEU A 410 52.71 -11.99 -4.54
N PHE A 411 53.38 -12.80 -3.74
CA PHE A 411 53.71 -12.46 -2.37
C PHE A 411 55.24 -12.31 -2.13
N GLY A 412 56.04 -12.46 -3.18
CA GLY A 412 57.50 -12.23 -3.09
C GLY A 412 58.31 -13.29 -2.38
N GLY A 413 57.77 -14.50 -2.13
CA GLY A 413 58.43 -15.61 -1.47
C GLY A 413 57.54 -16.83 -1.26
N LYS A 414 58.10 -17.96 -0.83
CA LYS A 414 57.32 -19.15 -0.45
C LYS A 414 56.47 -18.86 0.78
N ILE A 415 55.15 -19.11 0.67
CA ILE A 415 54.20 -19.04 1.76
C ILE A 415 53.52 -20.42 1.85
N ASP A 416 53.90 -21.17 2.91
CA ASP A 416 53.44 -22.55 3.11
C ASP A 416 52.08 -22.61 3.82
N ASP A 417 51.65 -21.54 4.49
CA ASP A 417 50.44 -21.52 5.35
C ASP A 417 49.17 -21.02 4.64
N ILE A 418 49.18 -20.80 3.33
CA ILE A 418 47.98 -20.36 2.57
C ILE A 418 47.66 -21.40 1.51
N ASP A 419 46.42 -21.92 1.53
CA ASP A 419 45.93 -22.82 0.51
C ASP A 419 45.90 -22.19 -0.89
N ASP A 420 46.04 -23.02 -1.94
CA ASP A 420 45.89 -22.58 -3.32
C ASP A 420 44.45 -22.17 -3.60
N LYS A 421 44.23 -20.91 -3.98
CA LYS A 421 42.95 -20.37 -4.30
C LYS A 421 42.82 -20.19 -5.81
N VAL A 422 41.73 -20.70 -6.38
CA VAL A 422 41.35 -20.45 -7.76
C VAL A 422 40.87 -18.99 -7.87
N LEU A 423 41.43 -18.24 -8.80
CA LEU A 423 41.02 -16.87 -9.08
C LEU A 423 40.12 -16.82 -10.30
N TYR A 424 39.12 -15.96 -10.27
CA TYR A 424 38.15 -15.80 -11.34
C TYR A 424 38.11 -14.40 -11.89
N GLU A 425 37.64 -14.24 -13.12
CA GLU A 425 37.34 -12.94 -13.74
C GLU A 425 36.05 -12.99 -14.52
N ILE A 426 35.33 -11.89 -14.54
CA ILE A 426 34.12 -11.70 -15.33
C ILE A 426 34.50 -11.18 -16.70
N SER A 427 33.97 -11.81 -17.77
CA SER A 427 34.21 -11.40 -19.18
C SER A 427 33.41 -10.19 -19.58
#